data_acef33725b6495d310e1e41fd9106e2c
#
_entry.id   acef33725b6495d310e1e41fd9106e2c
#
_cell.length_a   1.000
_cell.length_b   1.000
_cell.length_c   1.000
_cell.angle_alpha   90.00
_cell.angle_beta   90.00
_cell.angle_gamma   90.00
#
_symmetry.space_group_name_H-M   'P 1'
#
loop_
_entity.id
_entity.type
_entity.pdbx_description
1 polymer ?
#
loop_
_entity_poly.entity_id
_entity_poly.type
_entity_poly.pdbx_seq_one_letter_code
_entity_poly.pdbx_strand_id
1 'polypeptide(L)'
;ADVFIYVGGESDAWVKTVLDGVDNPNLRVVTLMDCVELLDEETVEGMQTEKHDHDHAADDAEPDEHVWTSPRNAARICQKLADTFAAADSVHAAAYAQRCGDYVEKLNQLDAEFQDVVEHAARKTVVFADRFPLRYFADAYGLDYYAAYPGCADAAEPSAATVAFLIDKVRAEGIPVVFTIELSNGKLADTICEATGAKKLEFATCHNVTAQAFADGATYLQLMERNVQALREALN
;
A
#
# COMPACT_ATOMS: atom_id res chain seq x y z
N ALA A 1 24.86 3.87 -13.03
CA ALA A 1 23.43 3.81 -13.36
C ALA A 1 23.06 5.05 -14.15
N ASP A 2 22.07 4.93 -15.06
CA ASP A 2 21.56 6.03 -15.87
C ASP A 2 20.24 6.57 -15.33
N VAL A 3 19.53 5.72 -14.56
CA VAL A 3 18.30 6.07 -13.85
C VAL A 3 18.39 5.52 -12.44
N PHE A 4 18.01 6.33 -11.47
CA PHE A 4 17.81 5.96 -10.06
C PHE A 4 16.36 6.21 -9.68
N ILE A 5 15.71 5.21 -9.11
CA ILE A 5 14.29 5.26 -8.76
C ILE A 5 14.17 4.93 -7.27
N TYR A 6 13.40 5.72 -6.55
CA TYR A 6 13.11 5.49 -5.14
C TYR A 6 11.71 6.02 -4.79
N VAL A 7 11.20 5.64 -3.64
CA VAL A 7 9.82 6.02 -3.26
C VAL A 7 9.75 7.50 -2.89
N GLY A 8 10.58 7.95 -2.00
CA GLY A 8 10.55 9.26 -1.34
C GLY A 8 10.05 9.14 0.09
N GLY A 9 9.86 10.29 0.74
CA GLY A 9 9.44 10.36 2.13
C GLY A 9 10.57 10.16 3.13
N GLU A 10 10.22 9.98 4.41
CA GLU A 10 11.18 9.87 5.51
C GLU A 10 11.98 8.57 5.48
N SER A 11 11.35 7.47 5.10
CA SER A 11 11.99 6.15 4.97
C SER A 11 13.16 6.17 3.97
N ASP A 12 13.13 7.08 3.02
CA ASP A 12 14.15 7.27 1.99
C ASP A 12 15.09 8.46 2.24
N ALA A 13 15.09 9.07 3.44
CA ALA A 13 15.98 10.20 3.79
C ALA A 13 17.48 9.92 3.54
N TRP A 14 17.90 8.65 3.65
CA TRP A 14 19.26 8.17 3.36
C TRP A 14 19.65 8.31 1.87
N VAL A 15 18.69 8.35 0.95
CA VAL A 15 18.91 8.40 -0.51
C VAL A 15 19.71 9.63 -0.90
N LYS A 16 19.45 10.76 -0.27
CA LYS A 16 20.20 12.00 -0.52
C LYS A 16 21.71 11.79 -0.34
N THR A 17 22.11 11.12 0.74
CA THR A 17 23.53 10.84 1.02
C THR A 17 24.16 9.96 -0.06
N VAL A 18 23.42 8.99 -0.59
CA VAL A 18 23.89 8.15 -1.69
C VAL A 18 24.03 8.95 -2.97
N LEU A 19 23.04 9.76 -3.31
CA LEU A 19 23.06 10.58 -4.54
C LEU A 19 24.15 11.64 -4.53
N ASP A 20 24.45 12.24 -3.38
CA ASP A 20 25.56 13.19 -3.21
C ASP A 20 26.94 12.56 -3.51
N GLY A 21 27.07 11.23 -3.42
CA GLY A 21 28.26 10.46 -3.77
C GLY A 21 28.33 9.96 -5.21
N VAL A 22 27.30 10.18 -6.02
CA VAL A 22 27.25 9.68 -7.41
C VAL A 22 27.82 10.70 -8.38
N ASP A 23 28.94 10.37 -9.00
CA ASP A 23 29.58 11.20 -10.04
C ASP A 23 29.05 10.81 -11.45
N ASN A 24 27.79 11.11 -11.71
CA ASN A 24 27.19 10.97 -13.04
C ASN A 24 26.28 12.17 -13.35
N PRO A 25 26.74 13.14 -14.13
CA PRO A 25 25.96 14.34 -14.46
C PRO A 25 24.72 14.06 -15.33
N ASN A 26 24.61 12.85 -15.89
CA ASN A 26 23.48 12.43 -16.71
C ASN A 26 22.49 11.53 -15.95
N LEU A 27 22.75 11.27 -14.66
CA LEU A 27 21.84 10.48 -13.84
C LEU A 27 20.45 11.13 -13.78
N ARG A 28 19.45 10.36 -14.14
CA ARG A 28 18.04 10.75 -13.98
C ARG A 28 17.52 10.17 -12.68
N VAL A 29 16.98 11.01 -11.84
CA VAL A 29 16.39 10.60 -10.57
C VAL A 29 14.87 10.69 -10.69
N VAL A 30 14.17 9.66 -10.26
CA VAL A 30 12.71 9.60 -10.21
C VAL A 30 12.29 9.27 -8.79
N THR A 31 11.55 10.18 -8.17
CA THR A 31 10.85 9.93 -6.91
C THR A 31 9.43 9.48 -7.23
N LEU A 32 8.99 8.33 -6.72
CA LEU A 32 7.67 7.80 -7.02
C LEU A 32 6.56 8.70 -6.46
N MET A 33 6.77 9.31 -5.30
CA MET A 33 5.85 10.27 -4.70
C MET A 33 5.61 11.49 -5.61
N ASP A 34 6.59 11.92 -6.41
CA ASP A 34 6.43 13.01 -7.37
C ASP A 34 5.57 12.63 -8.60
N CYS A 35 5.21 11.37 -8.74
CA CYS A 35 4.43 10.86 -9.87
C CYS A 35 2.92 10.92 -9.63
N VAL A 36 2.49 11.22 -8.42
CA VAL A 36 1.08 11.10 -7.98
C VAL A 36 0.66 12.31 -7.15
N GLU A 37 -0.64 12.46 -6.94
CA GLU A 37 -1.17 13.37 -5.95
C GLU A 37 -0.98 12.76 -4.56
N LEU A 38 -0.35 13.49 -3.64
CA LEU A 38 -0.03 12.99 -2.32
C LEU A 38 -1.25 13.06 -1.39
N LEU A 39 -1.38 12.05 -0.56
CA LEU A 39 -2.31 11.99 0.57
C LEU A 39 -1.51 11.90 1.85
N ASP A 40 -1.96 12.62 2.87
CA ASP A 40 -1.35 12.55 4.19
C ASP A 40 -1.65 11.20 4.85
N GLU A 41 -0.71 10.72 5.67
CA GLU A 41 -0.94 9.58 6.53
C GLU A 41 -2.11 9.88 7.47
N GLU A 42 -2.98 8.91 7.69
CA GLU A 42 -4.17 9.06 8.51
C GLU A 42 -4.13 8.11 9.69
N THR A 43 -4.39 8.65 10.88
CA THR A 43 -4.64 7.86 12.08
C THR A 43 -6.14 7.80 12.34
N VAL A 44 -6.74 6.61 12.19
CA VAL A 44 -8.16 6.40 12.45
C VAL A 44 -8.42 5.95 13.89
N GLU A 45 -9.70 6.00 14.30
CA GLU A 45 -10.13 5.62 15.65
C GLU A 45 -9.63 4.22 16.04
N GLY A 46 -9.04 4.11 17.21
CA GLY A 46 -8.57 2.84 17.80
C GLY A 46 -7.16 2.42 17.38
N MET A 47 -6.55 3.09 16.42
CA MET A 47 -5.14 2.85 16.09
C MET A 47 -4.24 3.18 17.26
N GLN A 48 -3.22 2.37 17.44
CA GLN A 48 -2.13 2.69 18.35
C GLN A 48 -1.16 3.64 17.66
N THR A 49 -1.02 4.84 18.20
CA THR A 49 0.00 5.80 17.78
C THR A 49 1.22 5.68 18.66
N GLU A 50 2.41 5.73 18.08
CA GLU A 50 3.63 5.91 18.82
C GLU A 50 3.73 7.36 19.31
N LYS A 51 4.08 7.54 20.57
CA LYS A 51 4.46 8.87 21.07
C LYS A 51 5.89 9.11 20.62
N HIS A 52 6.07 9.64 19.43
CA HIS A 52 7.35 10.24 19.09
C HIS A 52 7.48 11.54 19.89
N ASP A 53 8.46 11.57 20.82
CA ASP A 53 8.88 12.78 21.57
C ASP A 53 9.64 13.75 20.64
N HIS A 54 9.10 14.00 19.47
CA HIS A 54 9.57 15.05 18.60
C HIS A 54 8.61 16.24 18.73
N ASP A 55 9.15 17.32 19.24
CA ASP A 55 8.51 18.63 19.46
C ASP A 55 8.23 19.29 18.07
N HIS A 56 7.53 18.58 17.19
CA HIS A 56 7.01 19.16 15.95
C HIS A 56 5.61 19.67 16.23
N ALA A 57 5.39 20.92 15.89
CA ALA A 57 4.10 21.56 16.01
C ALA A 57 3.04 20.72 15.30
N ALA A 58 1.86 20.59 15.90
CA ALA A 58 0.75 19.71 15.50
C ALA A 58 0.08 20.07 14.15
N ASP A 59 0.84 20.51 13.14
CA ASP A 59 0.30 21.10 11.90
C ASP A 59 0.97 20.58 10.60
N ASP A 60 1.96 19.67 10.70
CA ASP A 60 2.58 19.08 9.50
C ASP A 60 2.27 17.56 9.45
N ALA A 61 1.10 17.22 8.89
CA ALA A 61 0.79 15.84 8.52
C ALA A 61 1.77 15.39 7.43
N GLU A 62 2.41 14.23 7.62
CA GLU A 62 3.37 13.70 6.66
C GLU A 62 2.65 12.94 5.54
N PRO A 63 3.07 13.09 4.28
CA PRO A 63 2.51 12.32 3.19
C PRO A 63 2.77 10.81 3.36
N ASP A 64 1.74 9.99 3.14
CA ASP A 64 1.89 8.53 3.08
C ASP A 64 2.79 8.12 1.91
N GLU A 65 3.77 7.27 2.19
CA GLU A 65 4.79 6.84 1.23
C GLU A 65 4.33 5.69 0.30
N HIS A 66 3.22 5.01 0.62
CA HIS A 66 2.79 3.78 -0.03
C HIS A 66 2.01 4.03 -1.34
N VAL A 67 2.53 4.92 -2.16
CA VAL A 67 1.87 5.45 -3.38
C VAL A 67 1.47 4.38 -4.40
N TRP A 68 2.18 3.24 -4.45
CA TRP A 68 1.96 2.16 -5.41
C TRP A 68 0.76 1.27 -5.07
N THR A 69 0.20 1.39 -3.88
CA THR A 69 -0.88 0.51 -3.41
C THR A 69 -2.19 0.73 -4.17
N SER A 70 -2.39 1.90 -4.78
CA SER A 70 -3.46 2.13 -5.74
C SER A 70 -3.05 1.73 -7.16
N PRO A 71 -3.80 0.85 -7.86
CA PRO A 71 -3.56 0.53 -9.26
C PRO A 71 -3.56 1.76 -10.18
N ARG A 72 -4.35 2.79 -9.85
CA ARG A 72 -4.37 4.08 -10.58
C ARG A 72 -3.05 4.81 -10.47
N ASN A 73 -2.46 4.85 -9.28
CA ASN A 73 -1.15 5.43 -9.04
C ASN A 73 -0.04 4.60 -9.69
N ALA A 74 -0.13 3.27 -9.59
CA ALA A 74 0.81 2.37 -10.28
C ALA A 74 0.84 2.63 -11.78
N ALA A 75 -0.30 2.90 -12.43
CA ALA A 75 -0.37 3.26 -13.84
C ALA A 75 0.33 4.60 -14.14
N ARG A 76 0.12 5.63 -13.31
CA ARG A 76 0.80 6.94 -13.43
C ARG A 76 2.32 6.81 -13.27
N ILE A 77 2.75 6.04 -12.28
CA ILE A 77 4.17 5.72 -12.04
C ILE A 77 4.78 5.02 -13.27
N CYS A 78 4.11 4.00 -13.80
CA CYS A 78 4.59 3.30 -15.00
C CYS A 78 4.78 4.24 -16.18
N GLN A 79 3.86 5.17 -16.42
CA GLN A 79 3.95 6.16 -17.49
C GLN A 79 5.18 7.07 -17.30
N LYS A 80 5.37 7.59 -16.08
CA LYS A 80 6.53 8.42 -15.74
C LYS A 80 7.86 7.69 -15.92
N LEU A 81 7.91 6.43 -15.52
CA LEU A 81 9.10 5.59 -15.70
C LEU A 81 9.39 5.34 -17.19
N ALA A 82 8.38 5.05 -18.01
CA ALA A 82 8.54 4.85 -19.44
C ALA A 82 9.09 6.10 -20.14
N ASP A 83 8.57 7.29 -19.80
CA ASP A 83 9.05 8.57 -20.32
C ASP A 83 10.51 8.83 -19.90
N THR A 84 10.86 8.51 -18.67
CA THR A 84 12.22 8.64 -18.14
C THR A 84 13.20 7.70 -18.87
N PHE A 85 12.81 6.43 -19.07
CA PHE A 85 13.61 5.46 -19.80
C PHE A 85 13.78 5.85 -21.27
N ALA A 86 12.70 6.32 -21.93
CA ALA A 86 12.78 6.80 -23.31
C ALA A 86 13.70 8.02 -23.45
N ALA A 87 13.74 8.90 -22.45
CA ALA A 87 14.65 10.04 -22.44
C ALA A 87 16.11 9.66 -22.13
N ALA A 88 16.35 8.58 -21.38
CA ALA A 88 17.68 8.04 -21.10
C ALA A 88 18.22 7.20 -22.28
N ASP A 89 17.34 6.47 -22.95
CA ASP A 89 17.66 5.57 -24.07
C ASP A 89 16.63 5.76 -25.20
N SER A 90 16.88 6.78 -26.01
CA SER A 90 16.00 7.16 -27.12
C SER A 90 15.92 6.12 -28.24
N VAL A 91 16.91 5.22 -28.35
CA VAL A 91 16.93 4.15 -29.35
C VAL A 91 15.80 3.15 -29.09
N HIS A 92 15.48 2.90 -27.84
CA HIS A 92 14.45 1.94 -27.43
C HIS A 92 13.15 2.63 -26.96
N ALA A 93 12.98 3.93 -27.19
CA ALA A 93 11.82 4.70 -26.72
C ALA A 93 10.48 4.09 -27.11
N ALA A 94 10.34 3.60 -28.36
CA ALA A 94 9.11 2.96 -28.83
C ALA A 94 8.80 1.65 -28.06
N ALA A 95 9.83 0.88 -27.70
CA ALA A 95 9.66 -0.35 -26.92
C ALA A 95 9.22 -0.07 -25.48
N TYR A 96 9.74 1.00 -24.86
CA TYR A 96 9.29 1.44 -23.53
C TYR A 96 7.85 1.89 -23.56
N ALA A 97 7.46 2.71 -24.52
CA ALA A 97 6.09 3.18 -24.68
C ALA A 97 5.09 2.02 -24.90
N GLN A 98 5.45 1.06 -25.76
CA GLN A 98 4.61 -0.10 -26.04
C GLN A 98 4.40 -0.97 -24.79
N ARG A 99 5.48 -1.33 -24.08
CA ARG A 99 5.40 -2.16 -22.87
C ARG A 99 4.64 -1.45 -21.75
N CYS A 100 4.82 -0.15 -21.63
CA CYS A 100 4.07 0.66 -20.68
C CYS A 100 2.58 0.62 -21.01
N GLY A 101 2.20 0.85 -22.27
CA GLY A 101 0.81 0.78 -22.72
C GLY A 101 0.17 -0.56 -22.40
N ASP A 102 0.84 -1.67 -22.74
CA ASP A 102 0.35 -3.03 -22.48
C ASP A 102 0.20 -3.31 -20.96
N TYR A 103 1.05 -2.75 -20.12
CA TYR A 103 0.97 -2.94 -18.67
C TYR A 103 -0.07 -2.04 -18.03
N VAL A 104 -0.17 -0.78 -18.45
CA VAL A 104 -1.20 0.17 -17.99
C VAL A 104 -2.60 -0.34 -18.33
N GLU A 105 -2.80 -0.98 -19.48
CA GLU A 105 -4.07 -1.61 -19.81
C GLU A 105 -4.47 -2.68 -18.78
N LYS A 106 -3.52 -3.51 -18.33
CA LYS A 106 -3.77 -4.52 -17.29
C LYS A 106 -4.05 -3.88 -15.93
N LEU A 107 -3.36 -2.80 -15.58
CA LEU A 107 -3.64 -2.05 -14.36
C LEU A 107 -5.03 -1.40 -14.37
N ASN A 108 -5.47 -0.89 -15.53
CA ASN A 108 -6.81 -0.35 -15.69
C ASN A 108 -7.90 -1.44 -15.60
N GLN A 109 -7.62 -2.65 -16.09
CA GLN A 109 -8.53 -3.80 -15.91
C GLN A 109 -8.64 -4.17 -14.43
N LEU A 110 -7.51 -4.23 -13.72
CA LEU A 110 -7.46 -4.49 -12.28
C LEU A 110 -8.21 -3.40 -11.49
N ASP A 111 -8.03 -2.12 -11.85
CA ASP A 111 -8.77 -1.01 -11.23
C ASP A 111 -10.29 -1.18 -11.41
N ALA A 112 -10.73 -1.56 -12.61
CA ALA A 112 -12.14 -1.82 -12.91
C ALA A 112 -12.71 -3.00 -12.09
N GLU A 113 -11.91 -4.04 -11.84
CA GLU A 113 -12.31 -5.17 -11.00
C GLU A 113 -12.49 -4.76 -9.52
N PHE A 114 -11.59 -3.94 -8.97
CA PHE A 114 -11.78 -3.38 -7.62
C PHE A 114 -12.99 -2.46 -7.56
N GLN A 115 -13.18 -1.60 -8.56
CA GLN A 115 -14.34 -0.72 -8.63
C GLN A 115 -15.65 -1.53 -8.65
N ASP A 116 -15.74 -2.60 -9.46
CA ASP A 116 -16.89 -3.49 -9.50
C ASP A 116 -17.19 -4.13 -8.13
N VAL A 117 -16.15 -4.60 -7.44
CA VAL A 117 -16.31 -5.17 -6.09
C VAL A 117 -16.91 -4.16 -5.13
N VAL A 118 -16.41 -2.91 -5.11
CA VAL A 118 -16.86 -1.88 -4.18
C VAL A 118 -18.24 -1.32 -4.56
N GLU A 119 -18.58 -1.24 -5.83
CA GLU A 119 -19.90 -0.79 -6.31
C GLU A 119 -21.02 -1.77 -5.92
N HIS A 120 -20.72 -3.06 -5.87
CA HIS A 120 -21.69 -4.11 -5.53
C HIS A 120 -21.58 -4.59 -4.08
N ALA A 121 -20.76 -3.95 -3.26
CA ALA A 121 -20.51 -4.33 -1.87
C ALA A 121 -21.68 -4.04 -0.95
N ALA A 122 -21.92 -4.95 0.00
CA ALA A 122 -22.90 -4.75 1.07
C ALA A 122 -22.40 -3.77 2.15
N ARG A 123 -21.08 -3.61 2.29
CA ARG A 123 -20.40 -2.68 3.21
C ARG A 123 -19.18 -2.09 2.56
N LYS A 124 -18.62 -1.03 3.17
CA LYS A 124 -17.37 -0.40 2.69
C LYS A 124 -16.27 -0.35 3.75
N THR A 125 -16.48 -0.99 4.89
CA THR A 125 -15.53 -1.03 6.00
C THR A 125 -14.69 -2.29 5.94
N VAL A 126 -13.38 -2.14 6.05
CA VAL A 126 -12.40 -3.22 6.18
C VAL A 126 -11.64 -3.13 7.51
N VAL A 127 -11.17 -4.26 8.04
CA VAL A 127 -10.41 -4.29 9.29
C VAL A 127 -9.07 -4.98 9.07
N PHE A 128 -8.01 -4.31 9.47
CA PHE A 128 -6.65 -4.82 9.44
C PHE A 128 -6.11 -5.04 10.85
N ALA A 129 -5.83 -6.27 11.18
CA ALA A 129 -5.12 -6.62 12.42
C ALA A 129 -3.60 -6.48 12.22
N ASP A 130 -3.19 -5.36 11.67
CA ASP A 130 -1.82 -5.06 11.27
C ASP A 130 -1.64 -3.55 11.06
N ARG A 131 -0.50 -3.14 10.46
CA ARG A 131 -0.32 -1.81 9.88
C ARG A 131 -1.24 -1.62 8.67
N PHE A 132 -1.52 -0.36 8.35
CA PHE A 132 -2.37 -0.01 7.21
C PHE A 132 -1.62 0.84 6.16
N PRO A 133 -0.73 0.27 5.37
CA PRO A 133 -0.03 0.99 4.31
C PRO A 133 -0.86 1.07 3.01
N LEU A 134 -2.16 1.29 3.13
CA LEU A 134 -3.12 1.21 2.01
C LEU A 134 -3.96 2.48 1.87
N ARG A 135 -3.41 3.64 2.34
CA ARG A 135 -4.11 4.93 2.32
C ARG A 135 -4.62 5.29 0.92
N TYR A 136 -3.75 5.19 -0.10
CA TYR A 136 -4.11 5.47 -1.49
C TYR A 136 -5.11 4.46 -2.08
N PHE A 137 -5.06 3.21 -1.63
CA PHE A 137 -6.03 2.20 -2.02
C PHE A 137 -7.41 2.51 -1.42
N ALA A 138 -7.49 2.79 -0.14
CA ALA A 138 -8.73 3.12 0.54
C ALA A 138 -9.39 4.37 -0.09
N ASP A 139 -8.61 5.42 -0.33
CA ASP A 139 -9.08 6.64 -0.98
C ASP A 139 -9.61 6.37 -2.40
N ALA A 140 -8.85 5.62 -3.22
CA ALA A 140 -9.21 5.35 -4.61
C ALA A 140 -10.57 4.64 -4.76
N TYR A 141 -10.98 3.84 -3.77
CA TYR A 141 -12.21 3.05 -3.80
C TYR A 141 -13.26 3.49 -2.76
N GLY A 142 -12.99 4.55 -2.00
CA GLY A 142 -13.90 5.07 -0.98
C GLY A 142 -14.20 4.04 0.12
N LEU A 143 -13.17 3.39 0.61
CA LEU A 143 -13.26 2.41 1.70
C LEU A 143 -13.00 3.09 3.04
N ASP A 144 -13.84 2.78 4.02
CA ASP A 144 -13.58 3.03 5.43
C ASP A 144 -12.74 1.89 6.01
N TYR A 145 -11.90 2.18 6.99
CA TYR A 145 -11.05 1.15 7.57
C TYR A 145 -10.78 1.34 9.06
N TYR A 146 -10.51 0.24 9.74
CA TYR A 146 -9.91 0.19 11.07
C TYR A 146 -8.65 -0.65 11.00
N ALA A 147 -7.61 -0.24 11.72
CA ALA A 147 -6.35 -0.97 11.75
C ALA A 147 -5.68 -0.87 13.12
N ALA A 148 -4.71 -1.76 13.37
CA ALA A 148 -3.98 -1.73 14.62
C ALA A 148 -2.98 -0.57 14.69
N TYR A 149 -2.36 -0.21 13.55
CA TYR A 149 -1.32 0.80 13.45
C TYR A 149 -1.43 1.59 12.15
N PRO A 150 -0.90 2.84 12.11
CA PRO A 150 -0.63 3.55 10.86
C PRO A 150 0.33 2.78 9.93
N GLY A 151 0.42 3.20 8.67
CA GLY A 151 1.19 2.52 7.63
C GLY A 151 2.69 2.47 7.91
N CYS A 152 3.25 3.57 8.36
CA CYS A 152 4.70 3.76 8.62
C CYS A 152 5.12 3.40 10.04
N ALA A 153 4.21 2.96 10.93
CA ALA A 153 4.54 2.66 12.31
C ALA A 153 5.59 1.55 12.45
N ASP A 154 6.53 1.72 13.37
CA ASP A 154 7.41 0.66 13.81
C ASP A 154 6.61 -0.45 14.51
N ALA A 155 7.03 -1.70 14.32
CA ALA A 155 6.28 -2.85 14.81
C ALA A 155 6.36 -2.95 16.35
N ALA A 156 5.40 -2.34 17.03
CA ALA A 156 5.14 -2.58 18.45
C ALA A 156 4.06 -3.66 18.62
N GLU A 157 3.98 -4.29 19.78
CA GLU A 157 2.83 -5.13 20.12
C GLU A 157 1.61 -4.21 20.38
N PRO A 158 0.40 -4.57 19.87
CA PRO A 158 -0.78 -3.74 20.04
C PRO A 158 -1.17 -3.65 21.51
N SER A 159 -1.64 -2.48 21.94
CA SER A 159 -2.18 -2.30 23.27
C SER A 159 -3.44 -3.15 23.48
N ALA A 160 -3.72 -3.54 24.73
CA ALA A 160 -4.97 -4.21 25.04
C ALA A 160 -6.22 -3.39 24.66
N ALA A 161 -6.11 -2.06 24.66
CA ALA A 161 -7.18 -1.16 24.25
C ALA A 161 -7.44 -1.24 22.74
N THR A 162 -6.38 -1.25 21.91
CA THR A 162 -6.49 -1.43 20.45
C THR A 162 -7.10 -2.78 20.09
N VAL A 163 -6.66 -3.85 20.77
CA VAL A 163 -7.21 -5.20 20.56
C VAL A 163 -8.71 -5.23 20.90
N ALA A 164 -9.10 -4.70 22.06
CA ALA A 164 -10.50 -4.65 22.48
C ALA A 164 -11.36 -3.83 21.51
N PHE A 165 -10.86 -2.67 21.09
CA PHE A 165 -11.52 -1.81 20.10
C PHE A 165 -11.81 -2.54 18.80
N LEU A 166 -10.80 -3.21 18.21
CA LEU A 166 -10.97 -3.95 16.95
C LEU A 166 -11.96 -5.12 17.10
N ILE A 167 -11.93 -5.85 18.21
CA ILE A 167 -12.89 -6.92 18.50
C ILE A 167 -14.32 -6.36 18.56
N ASP A 168 -14.51 -5.24 19.27
CA ASP A 168 -15.83 -4.61 19.43
C ASP A 168 -16.35 -4.08 18.08
N LYS A 169 -15.50 -3.48 17.24
CA LYS A 169 -15.87 -3.03 15.89
C LYS A 169 -16.28 -4.19 14.98
N VAL A 170 -15.46 -5.25 14.93
CA VAL A 170 -15.77 -6.44 14.12
C VAL A 170 -17.12 -7.04 14.51
N ARG A 171 -17.42 -7.10 15.82
CA ARG A 171 -18.72 -7.60 16.31
C ARG A 171 -19.88 -6.67 16.00
N ALA A 172 -19.71 -5.38 16.29
CA ALA A 172 -20.78 -4.38 16.17
C ALA A 172 -21.21 -4.20 14.71
N GLU A 173 -20.27 -4.25 13.78
CA GLU A 173 -20.54 -4.06 12.36
C GLU A 173 -20.71 -5.39 11.59
N GLY A 174 -20.54 -6.53 12.27
CA GLY A 174 -20.68 -7.86 11.65
C GLY A 174 -19.68 -8.11 10.53
N ILE A 175 -18.43 -7.63 10.71
CA ILE A 175 -17.39 -7.72 9.70
C ILE A 175 -16.93 -9.18 9.53
N PRO A 176 -17.03 -9.76 8.32
CA PRO A 176 -16.79 -11.19 8.14
C PRO A 176 -15.30 -11.54 8.01
N VAL A 177 -14.44 -10.56 7.70
CA VAL A 177 -13.01 -10.78 7.42
C VAL A 177 -12.16 -9.78 8.18
N VAL A 178 -11.09 -10.28 8.79
CA VAL A 178 -9.99 -9.48 9.36
C VAL A 178 -8.74 -9.74 8.55
N PHE A 179 -8.15 -8.68 8.04
CA PHE A 179 -6.96 -8.76 7.19
C PHE A 179 -5.66 -8.72 8.00
N THR A 180 -4.67 -9.45 7.49
CA THR A 180 -3.24 -9.26 7.75
C THR A 180 -2.55 -8.81 6.47
N ILE A 181 -1.36 -8.24 6.58
CA ILE A 181 -0.50 -7.97 5.43
C ILE A 181 0.53 -9.10 5.25
N GLU A 182 1.25 -9.09 4.13
CA GLU A 182 2.34 -10.05 3.90
C GLU A 182 3.41 -9.99 4.99
N LEU A 183 4.02 -11.12 5.29
CA LEU A 183 5.05 -11.33 6.31
C LEU A 183 4.61 -11.03 7.76
N SER A 184 3.33 -10.76 7.99
CA SER A 184 2.78 -10.65 9.34
C SER A 184 2.87 -11.97 10.09
N ASN A 185 3.05 -11.92 11.41
CA ASN A 185 2.94 -13.11 12.26
C ASN A 185 1.49 -13.58 12.47
N GLY A 186 0.52 -12.75 12.13
CA GLY A 186 -0.91 -13.01 12.18
C GLY A 186 -1.53 -13.23 13.56
N LYS A 187 -0.79 -13.10 14.66
CA LYS A 187 -1.26 -13.39 16.03
C LYS A 187 -2.43 -12.50 16.46
N LEU A 188 -2.34 -11.21 16.13
CA LEU A 188 -3.43 -10.27 16.45
C LEU A 188 -4.70 -10.64 15.69
N ALA A 189 -4.58 -10.96 14.41
CA ALA A 189 -5.72 -11.41 13.61
C ALA A 189 -6.32 -12.72 14.17
N ASP A 190 -5.48 -13.68 14.59
CA ASP A 190 -5.95 -14.91 15.24
C ASP A 190 -6.77 -14.59 16.50
N THR A 191 -6.26 -13.71 17.37
CA THR A 191 -6.95 -13.28 18.58
C THR A 191 -8.33 -12.65 18.29
N ILE A 192 -8.40 -11.76 17.28
CA ILE A 192 -9.64 -11.10 16.89
C ILE A 192 -10.61 -12.11 16.28
N CYS A 193 -10.13 -12.98 15.39
CA CYS A 193 -10.94 -14.00 14.73
C CYS A 193 -11.50 -15.03 15.72
N GLU A 194 -10.71 -15.49 16.68
CA GLU A 194 -11.16 -16.38 17.76
C GLU A 194 -12.26 -15.73 18.61
N ALA A 195 -12.14 -14.42 18.89
CA ALA A 195 -13.11 -13.70 19.69
C ALA A 195 -14.41 -13.38 18.95
N THR A 196 -14.38 -13.24 17.61
CA THR A 196 -15.48 -12.70 16.81
C THR A 196 -16.14 -13.72 15.89
N GLY A 197 -15.40 -14.75 15.50
CA GLY A 197 -15.80 -15.69 14.45
C GLY A 197 -15.52 -15.20 13.03
N ALA A 198 -14.88 -14.03 12.87
CA ALA A 198 -14.44 -13.53 11.56
C ALA A 198 -13.35 -14.42 10.97
N LYS A 199 -13.24 -14.42 9.64
CA LYS A 199 -12.22 -15.16 8.91
C LYS A 199 -10.96 -14.29 8.77
N LYS A 200 -9.78 -14.89 8.95
CA LYS A 200 -8.50 -14.25 8.66
C LYS A 200 -8.14 -14.42 7.17
N LEU A 201 -7.84 -13.33 6.49
CA LEU A 201 -7.29 -13.32 5.13
C LEU A 201 -6.04 -12.44 5.06
N GLU A 202 -5.16 -12.73 4.12
CA GLU A 202 -4.05 -11.87 3.76
C GLU A 202 -4.50 -10.88 2.67
N PHE A 203 -4.08 -9.61 2.81
CA PHE A 203 -4.18 -8.59 1.78
C PHE A 203 -2.77 -8.10 1.45
N ALA A 204 -2.29 -8.37 0.25
CA ALA A 204 -0.95 -8.01 -0.17
C ALA A 204 -0.83 -6.49 -0.37
N THR A 205 0.10 -5.86 0.33
CA THR A 205 0.42 -4.43 0.14
C THR A 205 1.42 -4.22 -0.99
N CYS A 206 1.99 -5.32 -1.50
CA CYS A 206 3.06 -5.32 -2.50
C CYS A 206 4.32 -4.56 -2.05
N HIS A 207 4.49 -4.37 -0.73
CA HIS A 207 5.70 -3.80 -0.15
C HIS A 207 6.82 -4.87 -0.10
N ASN A 208 6.41 -6.12 0.14
CA ASN A 208 7.34 -7.23 0.24
C ASN A 208 6.73 -8.51 -0.31
N VAL A 209 7.56 -9.53 -0.48
CA VAL A 209 7.13 -10.89 -0.84
C VAL A 209 7.97 -11.91 -0.11
N THR A 210 7.42 -13.10 0.15
CA THR A 210 8.21 -14.21 0.69
C THR A 210 9.28 -14.66 -0.31
N ALA A 211 10.36 -15.25 0.18
CA ALA A 211 11.39 -15.83 -0.69
C ALA A 211 10.81 -16.85 -1.67
N GLN A 212 9.79 -17.63 -1.25
CA GLN A 212 9.12 -18.59 -2.13
C GLN A 212 8.30 -17.87 -3.21
N ALA A 213 7.48 -16.86 -2.87
CA ALA A 213 6.71 -16.11 -3.84
C ALA A 213 7.60 -15.41 -4.87
N PHE A 214 8.77 -14.91 -4.43
CA PHE A 214 9.77 -14.34 -5.33
C PHE A 214 10.34 -15.39 -6.29
N ALA A 215 10.69 -16.57 -5.77
CA ALA A 215 11.20 -17.67 -6.59
C ALA A 215 10.16 -18.19 -7.60
N ASP A 216 8.88 -18.16 -7.23
CA ASP A 216 7.75 -18.54 -8.09
C ASP A 216 7.37 -17.45 -9.11
N GLY A 217 8.06 -16.31 -9.08
CA GLY A 217 7.86 -15.21 -10.01
C GLY A 217 6.58 -14.40 -9.75
N ALA A 218 6.19 -14.23 -8.49
CA ALA A 218 5.05 -13.40 -8.12
C ALA A 218 5.19 -11.98 -8.69
N THR A 219 4.10 -11.47 -9.24
CA THR A 219 4.02 -10.11 -9.82
C THR A 219 3.02 -9.27 -9.07
N TYR A 220 3.15 -7.94 -9.17
CA TYR A 220 2.19 -6.99 -8.62
C TYR A 220 0.75 -7.32 -9.05
N LEU A 221 0.52 -7.57 -10.34
CA LEU A 221 -0.82 -7.91 -10.85
C LEU A 221 -1.39 -9.15 -10.17
N GLN A 222 -0.61 -10.25 -10.08
CA GLN A 222 -1.07 -11.48 -9.45
C GLN A 222 -1.39 -11.33 -7.96
N LEU A 223 -0.61 -10.51 -7.25
CA LEU A 223 -0.85 -10.20 -5.84
C LEU A 223 -2.16 -9.40 -5.69
N MET A 224 -2.32 -8.37 -6.50
CA MET A 224 -3.51 -7.51 -6.46
C MET A 224 -4.77 -8.22 -6.96
N GLU A 225 -4.68 -9.14 -7.93
CA GLU A 225 -5.80 -10.00 -8.35
C GLU A 225 -6.31 -10.89 -7.19
N ARG A 226 -5.41 -11.38 -6.33
CA ARG A 226 -5.81 -12.09 -5.10
C ARG A 226 -6.52 -11.14 -4.14
N ASN A 227 -6.06 -9.90 -4.03
CA ASN A 227 -6.71 -8.88 -3.21
C ASN A 227 -8.13 -8.58 -3.70
N VAL A 228 -8.42 -8.60 -5.00
CA VAL A 228 -9.79 -8.47 -5.53
C VAL A 228 -10.71 -9.53 -4.92
N GLN A 229 -10.26 -10.79 -4.87
CA GLN A 229 -11.06 -11.88 -4.32
C GLN A 229 -11.22 -11.74 -2.79
N ALA A 230 -10.14 -11.39 -2.09
CA ALA A 230 -10.17 -11.19 -0.65
C ALA A 230 -11.08 -9.99 -0.26
N LEU A 231 -11.03 -8.90 -1.03
CA LEU A 231 -11.90 -7.74 -0.82
C LEU A 231 -13.37 -8.09 -1.07
N ARG A 232 -13.67 -8.84 -2.13
CA ARG A 232 -15.03 -9.31 -2.43
C ARG A 232 -15.61 -10.12 -1.28
N GLU A 233 -14.81 -10.98 -0.63
CA GLU A 233 -15.25 -11.74 0.53
C GLU A 233 -15.44 -10.86 1.76
N ALA A 234 -14.58 -9.87 1.95
CA ALA A 234 -14.65 -8.97 3.11
C ALA A 234 -15.83 -8.01 3.06
N LEU A 235 -16.24 -7.58 1.88
CA LEU A 235 -17.29 -6.57 1.71
C LEU A 235 -18.70 -7.15 1.55
N ASN A 236 -18.87 -8.47 1.47
CA ASN A 236 -20.14 -9.17 1.33
C ASN A 236 -20.37 -10.19 2.43
#